data_095f8cb4e3fb46f8e3a07f554c362b47
#
_entry.id   095f8cb4e3fb46f8e3a07f554c362b47
#
_cell.length_a   1.000
_cell.length_b   1.000
_cell.length_c   1.000
_cell.angle_alpha   90.00
_cell.angle_beta   90.00
_cell.angle_gamma   90.00
#
_symmetry.space_group_name_H-M   'P 1'
#
loop_
_entity.id
_entity.type
_entity.pdbx_description
1 polymer ?
#
loop_
_entity_poly.entity_id
_entity_poly.type
_entity_poly.pdbx_seq_one_letter_code
_entity_poly.pdbx_strand_id
1 'polypeptide(L)'
;GDDTTMSLALTNLLILGFWCVVYFFLATVLKVFSRTVMFHSIIHCFSASIIAGYALFRVTDGNLLTYDIYHVMQNINDPEGIWWLHQAVLHSTGYFISDTIDIKLDYTNIKRQVYVWHHLAAICG
;
A
#
# COMPACT_ATOMS: atom_id res chain seq x y z
N GLY A 1 15.27 -20.98 9.12
CA GLY A 1 14.41 -22.11 9.42
C GLY A 1 12.95 -21.74 9.35
N ASP A 2 12.11 -22.73 9.54
CA ASP A 2 10.65 -22.58 9.46
C ASP A 2 10.11 -21.58 10.48
N ASP A 3 10.71 -21.51 11.67
CA ASP A 3 10.31 -20.60 12.72
C ASP A 3 10.57 -19.14 12.33
N THR A 4 11.68 -18.87 11.67
CA THR A 4 12.01 -17.52 11.18
C THR A 4 11.05 -17.10 10.07
N THR A 5 10.72 -18.01 9.16
CA THR A 5 9.75 -17.77 8.08
C THR A 5 8.35 -17.52 8.63
N MET A 6 7.90 -18.32 9.61
CA MET A 6 6.63 -18.13 10.29
C MET A 6 6.58 -16.78 11.03
N SER A 7 7.64 -16.41 11.72
CA SER A 7 7.74 -15.13 12.43
C SER A 7 7.66 -13.96 11.47
N LEU A 8 8.34 -14.04 10.33
CA LEU A 8 8.30 -13.01 9.29
C LEU A 8 6.90 -12.89 8.67
N ALA A 9 6.28 -14.02 8.36
CA ALA A 9 4.93 -14.04 7.83
C ALA A 9 3.92 -13.43 8.82
N LEU A 10 4.03 -13.77 10.09
CA LEU A 10 3.18 -13.19 11.13
C LEU A 10 3.40 -11.68 11.26
N THR A 11 4.64 -11.22 11.24
CA THR A 11 4.97 -9.80 11.29
C THR A 11 4.34 -9.06 10.11
N ASN A 12 4.45 -9.61 8.90
CA ASN A 12 3.86 -9.03 7.70
C ASN A 12 2.34 -8.96 7.80
N LEU A 13 1.70 -10.01 8.30
CA LEU A 13 0.25 -10.03 8.51
C LEU A 13 -0.20 -8.97 9.52
N LEU A 14 0.55 -8.79 10.60
CA LEU A 14 0.25 -7.78 11.61
C LEU A 14 0.39 -6.36 11.03
N ILE A 15 1.43 -6.10 10.25
CA ILE A 15 1.63 -4.81 9.60
C ILE A 15 0.50 -4.56 8.59
N LEU A 16 0.17 -5.56 7.78
CA LEU A 16 -0.92 -5.47 6.82
C LEU A 16 -2.25 -5.18 7.52
N GLY A 17 -2.56 -5.91 8.59
CA GLY A 17 -3.76 -5.70 9.39
C GLY A 17 -3.81 -4.31 9.99
N PHE A 18 -2.68 -3.81 10.48
CA PHE A 18 -2.58 -2.45 11.01
C PHE A 18 -2.97 -1.41 9.94
N TRP A 19 -2.44 -1.52 8.73
CA TRP A 19 -2.76 -0.58 7.66
C TRP A 19 -4.21 -0.69 7.20
N CYS A 20 -4.77 -1.91 7.17
CA CYS A 20 -6.20 -2.11 6.89
C CYS A 20 -7.07 -1.36 7.89
N VAL A 21 -6.78 -1.50 9.17
CA VAL A 21 -7.54 -0.85 10.25
C VAL A 21 -7.40 0.67 10.16
N VAL A 22 -6.18 1.18 9.96
CA VAL A 22 -5.92 2.61 9.85
C VAL A 22 -6.72 3.22 8.70
N TYR A 23 -6.68 2.63 7.52
CA TYR A 23 -7.38 3.19 6.37
C TYR A 23 -8.89 3.02 6.46
N PHE A 24 -9.36 1.93 7.04
CA PHE A 24 -10.79 1.75 7.28
C PHE A 24 -11.31 2.82 8.25
N PHE A 25 -10.58 3.07 9.31
CA PHE A 25 -10.91 4.13 10.28
C PHE A 25 -10.90 5.51 9.62
N LEU A 26 -9.86 5.82 8.85
CA LEU A 26 -9.76 7.09 8.13
C LEU A 26 -10.92 7.26 7.14
N ALA A 27 -11.27 6.23 6.39
CA ALA A 27 -12.38 6.27 5.47
C ALA A 27 -13.69 6.58 6.20
N THR A 28 -13.93 5.93 7.33
CA THR A 28 -15.14 6.11 8.12
C THR A 28 -15.24 7.52 8.69
N VAL A 29 -14.14 8.02 9.28
CA VAL A 29 -14.11 9.36 9.89
C VAL A 29 -14.22 10.45 8.83
N LEU A 30 -13.50 10.33 7.74
CA LEU A 30 -13.45 11.38 6.72
C LEU A 30 -14.72 11.46 5.88
N LYS A 31 -15.55 10.42 5.86
CA LYS A 31 -16.89 10.46 5.24
C LYS A 31 -17.81 11.50 5.90
N VAL A 32 -17.57 11.82 7.16
CA VAL A 32 -18.31 12.88 7.86
C VAL A 32 -18.12 14.23 7.16
N PHE A 33 -16.92 14.48 6.64
CA PHE A 33 -16.60 15.74 5.97
C PHE A 33 -17.08 15.78 4.52
N SER A 34 -16.95 14.67 3.80
CA SER A 34 -17.44 14.59 2.42
C SER A 34 -17.55 13.13 1.97
N ARG A 35 -18.70 12.80 1.36
CA ARG A 35 -18.89 11.49 0.72
C ARG A 35 -18.44 11.48 -0.73
N THR A 36 -18.29 12.67 -1.34
CA THR A 36 -17.90 12.80 -2.74
C THR A 36 -16.38 12.83 -2.92
N VAL A 37 -15.65 13.41 -1.97
CA VAL A 37 -14.20 13.48 -2.00
C VAL A 37 -13.63 12.35 -1.14
N MET A 38 -12.84 11.48 -1.77
CA MET A 38 -12.20 10.35 -1.09
C MET A 38 -10.89 10.79 -0.44
N PHE A 39 -10.99 11.49 0.69
CA PHE A 39 -9.82 12.03 1.40
C PHE A 39 -8.82 10.95 1.79
N HIS A 40 -9.29 9.76 2.18
CA HIS A 40 -8.41 8.65 2.53
C HIS A 40 -7.57 8.19 1.34
N SER A 41 -8.11 8.27 0.13
CA SER A 41 -7.37 7.96 -1.09
C SER A 41 -6.27 8.99 -1.36
N ILE A 42 -6.56 10.26 -1.10
CA ILE A 42 -5.56 11.34 -1.25
C ILE A 42 -4.43 11.14 -0.24
N ILE A 43 -4.76 10.83 1.01
CA ILE A 43 -3.77 10.55 2.05
C ILE A 43 -2.92 9.34 1.64
N HIS A 44 -3.54 8.28 1.12
CA HIS A 44 -2.82 7.12 0.63
C HIS A 44 -1.86 7.48 -0.51
N CYS A 45 -2.30 8.26 -1.48
CA CYS A 45 -1.46 8.66 -2.61
C CYS A 45 -0.21 9.41 -2.14
N PHE A 46 -0.36 10.37 -1.23
CA PHE A 46 0.78 11.10 -0.68
C PHE A 46 1.70 10.19 0.12
N SER A 47 1.15 9.38 1.03
CA SER A 47 1.94 8.48 1.87
C SER A 47 2.69 7.45 1.04
N ALA A 48 2.02 6.83 0.08
CA ALA A 48 2.63 5.83 -0.79
C ALA A 48 3.74 6.44 -1.65
N SER A 49 3.53 7.65 -2.17
CA SER A 49 4.55 8.36 -2.95
C SER A 49 5.79 8.65 -2.12
N ILE A 50 5.62 9.08 -0.89
CA ILE A 50 6.74 9.38 0.02
C ILE A 50 7.49 8.09 0.35
N ILE A 51 6.79 7.03 0.76
CA ILE A 51 7.42 5.77 1.16
C ILE A 51 8.14 5.11 -0.02
N ALA A 52 7.46 5.00 -1.17
CA ALA A 52 8.03 4.39 -2.36
C ALA A 52 9.19 5.24 -2.92
N GLY A 53 9.03 6.56 -2.94
CA GLY A 53 10.08 7.46 -3.40
C GLY A 53 11.32 7.38 -2.54
N TYR A 54 11.17 7.34 -1.22
CA TYR A 54 12.30 7.16 -0.31
C TYR A 54 12.97 5.80 -0.50
N ALA A 55 12.17 4.74 -0.64
CA ALA A 55 12.70 3.40 -0.87
C ALA A 55 13.52 3.33 -2.17
N LEU A 56 13.00 3.89 -3.24
CA LEU A 56 13.70 3.94 -4.53
C LEU A 56 14.96 4.79 -4.44
N PHE A 57 14.91 5.92 -3.75
CA PHE A 57 16.07 6.77 -3.54
C PHE A 57 17.19 5.99 -2.82
N ARG A 58 16.83 5.21 -1.80
CA ARG A 58 17.78 4.38 -1.05
C ARG A 58 18.41 3.30 -1.91
N VAL A 59 17.61 2.53 -2.65
CA VAL A 59 18.12 1.38 -3.42
C VAL A 59 18.88 1.81 -4.68
N THR A 60 18.68 3.04 -5.16
CA THR A 60 19.40 3.57 -6.33
C THR A 60 20.54 4.51 -5.96
N ASP A 61 20.83 4.70 -4.67
CA ASP A 61 21.81 5.67 -4.18
C ASP A 61 21.59 7.09 -4.74
N GLY A 62 20.33 7.48 -4.91
CA GLY A 62 19.96 8.80 -5.41
C GLY A 62 19.95 8.93 -6.93
N ASN A 63 20.25 7.89 -7.68
CA ASN A 63 20.35 7.93 -9.15
C ASN A 63 19.07 7.43 -9.81
N LEU A 64 17.92 7.97 -9.42
CA LEU A 64 16.60 7.51 -9.85
C LEU A 64 16.40 7.55 -11.37
N LEU A 65 17.00 8.54 -12.05
CA LEU A 65 16.79 8.72 -13.48
C LEU A 65 17.80 7.99 -14.36
N THR A 66 18.95 7.60 -13.79
CA THR A 66 20.04 7.02 -14.55
C THR A 66 20.20 5.53 -14.34
N TYR A 67 19.60 4.98 -13.29
CA TYR A 67 19.68 3.56 -12.99
C TYR A 67 18.63 2.78 -13.78
N ASP A 68 19.03 1.60 -14.24
CA ASP A 68 18.10 0.58 -14.70
C ASP A 68 17.42 -0.03 -13.48
N ILE A 69 16.17 0.33 -13.25
CA ILE A 69 15.39 -0.10 -12.09
C ILE A 69 15.31 -1.64 -12.02
N TYR A 70 15.19 -2.28 -13.17
CA TYR A 70 15.13 -3.74 -13.23
C TYR A 70 16.42 -4.37 -12.70
N HIS A 71 17.55 -3.84 -13.12
CA HIS A 71 18.87 -4.31 -12.65
C HIS A 71 19.03 -4.05 -11.14
N VAL A 72 18.62 -2.88 -10.68
CA VAL A 72 18.68 -2.53 -9.25
C VAL A 72 17.81 -3.49 -8.44
N MET A 73 16.61 -3.78 -8.88
CA MET A 73 15.71 -4.69 -8.16
C MET A 73 16.25 -6.12 -8.07
N GLN A 74 17.02 -6.55 -9.06
CA GLN A 74 17.67 -7.87 -9.03
C GLN A 74 18.88 -7.94 -8.12
N ASN A 75 19.56 -6.81 -7.90
CA ASN A 75 20.85 -6.77 -7.22
C ASN A 75 20.83 -5.88 -5.97
N ILE A 76 19.67 -5.71 -5.34
CA ILE A 76 19.56 -4.91 -4.12
C ILE A 76 20.38 -5.56 -3.01
N ASN A 77 21.29 -4.76 -2.44
CA ASN A 77 22.12 -5.16 -1.32
C ASN A 77 22.04 -4.17 -0.16
N ASP A 78 20.87 -3.51 -0.02
CA ASP A 78 20.57 -2.58 1.07
C ASP A 78 19.38 -3.12 1.85
N PRO A 79 19.60 -3.79 3.01
CA PRO A 79 18.51 -4.36 3.80
C PRO A 79 17.48 -3.32 4.24
N GLU A 80 17.91 -2.10 4.55
CA GLU A 80 17.01 -1.03 4.94
C GLU A 80 16.16 -0.55 3.76
N GLY A 81 16.76 -0.43 2.57
CA GLY A 81 16.03 -0.09 1.35
C GLY A 81 15.00 -1.15 0.98
N ILE A 82 15.35 -2.42 1.11
CA ILE A 82 14.43 -3.55 0.91
C ILE A 82 13.27 -3.47 1.90
N TRP A 83 13.56 -3.18 3.16
CA TRP A 83 12.53 -3.04 4.19
C TRP A 83 11.52 -1.93 3.82
N TRP A 84 12.01 -0.78 3.36
CA TRP A 84 11.14 0.32 2.94
C TRP A 84 10.30 -0.03 1.71
N LEU A 85 10.86 -0.75 0.74
CA LEU A 85 10.08 -1.27 -0.40
C LEU A 85 8.98 -2.19 0.08
N HIS A 86 9.30 -3.06 1.02
CA HIS A 86 8.33 -3.99 1.59
C HIS A 86 7.20 -3.24 2.33
N GLN A 87 7.55 -2.21 3.09
CA GLN A 87 6.57 -1.36 3.76
C GLN A 87 5.65 -0.64 2.76
N ALA A 88 6.20 -0.16 1.65
CA ALA A 88 5.40 0.47 0.60
C ALA A 88 4.34 -0.49 0.06
N VAL A 89 4.72 -1.75 -0.18
CA VAL A 89 3.79 -2.77 -0.66
C VAL A 89 2.71 -3.09 0.38
N LEU A 90 3.11 -3.32 1.62
CA LEU A 90 2.16 -3.64 2.70
C LEU A 90 1.19 -2.48 2.98
N HIS A 91 1.70 -1.26 2.99
CA HIS A 91 0.91 -0.06 3.19
C HIS A 91 -0.17 0.08 2.10
N SER A 92 0.23 -0.04 0.83
CA SER A 92 -0.70 0.08 -0.29
C SER A 92 -1.69 -1.08 -0.36
N THR A 93 -1.23 -2.30 -0.07
CA THR A 93 -2.11 -3.47 -0.01
C THR A 93 -3.17 -3.30 1.06
N GLY A 94 -2.78 -2.84 2.24
CA GLY A 94 -3.73 -2.54 3.33
C GLY A 94 -4.77 -1.51 2.92
N TYR A 95 -4.36 -0.45 2.25
CA TYR A 95 -5.28 0.54 1.71
C TYR A 95 -6.26 -0.08 0.71
N PHE A 96 -5.78 -0.87 -0.25
CA PHE A 96 -6.65 -1.45 -1.27
C PHE A 96 -7.66 -2.44 -0.68
N ILE A 97 -7.26 -3.25 0.30
CA ILE A 97 -8.16 -4.15 1.00
C ILE A 97 -9.25 -3.35 1.74
N SER A 98 -8.84 -2.35 2.49
CA SER A 98 -9.73 -1.48 3.26
C SER A 98 -10.72 -0.75 2.35
N ASP A 99 -10.24 -0.18 1.25
CA ASP A 99 -11.07 0.54 0.31
C ASP A 99 -12.07 -0.38 -0.41
N THR A 100 -11.64 -1.60 -0.74
CA THR A 100 -12.53 -2.61 -1.32
C THR A 100 -13.66 -2.98 -0.38
N ILE A 101 -13.37 -3.16 0.91
CA ILE A 101 -14.39 -3.44 1.93
C ILE A 101 -15.34 -2.25 2.06
N ASP A 102 -14.80 -1.03 2.10
CA ASP A 102 -15.59 0.19 2.22
C ASP A 102 -16.55 0.36 1.03
N ILE A 103 -16.08 0.13 -0.17
CA ILE A 103 -16.90 0.19 -1.38
C ILE A 103 -17.98 -0.88 -1.38
N LYS A 104 -17.68 -2.10 -0.94
CA LYS A 104 -18.65 -3.19 -0.85
C LYS A 104 -19.77 -2.91 0.14
N LEU A 105 -19.47 -2.20 1.23
CA LEU A 105 -20.47 -1.83 2.21
C LEU A 105 -21.38 -0.69 1.74
N ASP A 106 -20.99 0.02 0.70
CA ASP A 106 -21.78 1.11 0.12
C ASP A 106 -22.43 0.66 -1.20
N TYR A 107 -23.55 -0.07 -1.07
CA TYR A 107 -24.27 -0.64 -2.21
C TYR A 107 -24.96 0.40 -3.09
N THR A 108 -25.05 1.63 -2.65
CA THR A 108 -25.88 2.65 -3.31
C THR A 108 -25.21 3.32 -4.51
N ASN A 109 -23.90 3.12 -4.69
CA ASN A 109 -23.16 3.80 -5.74
C ASN A 109 -22.53 2.80 -6.73
N ILE A 110 -23.21 2.56 -7.85
CA ILE A 110 -22.77 1.64 -8.90
C ILE A 110 -21.43 2.06 -9.48
N LYS A 111 -21.16 3.36 -9.57
CA LYS A 111 -19.88 3.87 -10.12
C LYS A 111 -18.69 3.44 -9.26
N ARG A 112 -18.88 3.34 -7.95
CA ARG A 112 -17.82 2.87 -7.04
C ARG A 112 -17.52 1.39 -7.22
N GLN A 113 -18.47 0.58 -7.66
CA GLN A 113 -18.27 -0.85 -7.86
C GLN A 113 -17.26 -1.15 -8.97
N VAL A 114 -17.13 -0.27 -9.95
CA VAL A 114 -16.10 -0.41 -10.99
C VAL A 114 -14.70 -0.35 -10.37
N TYR A 115 -14.51 0.45 -9.33
CA TYR A 115 -13.23 0.56 -8.62
C TYR A 115 -12.86 -0.71 -7.85
N VAL A 116 -13.86 -1.52 -7.43
CA VAL A 116 -13.59 -2.82 -6.79
C VAL A 116 -12.75 -3.72 -7.68
N TRP A 117 -13.10 -3.83 -8.95
CA TRP A 117 -12.34 -4.63 -9.91
C TRP A 117 -10.94 -4.10 -10.11
N HIS A 118 -10.79 -2.78 -10.16
CA HIS A 118 -9.50 -2.14 -10.26
C HIS A 118 -8.62 -2.45 -9.03
N HIS A 119 -9.18 -2.36 -7.83
CA HIS A 119 -8.46 -2.64 -6.59
C HIS A 119 -8.11 -4.12 -6.45
N LEU A 120 -9.02 -5.02 -6.83
CA LEU A 120 -8.72 -6.46 -6.84
C LEU A 120 -7.57 -6.78 -7.80
N ALA A 121 -7.57 -6.18 -8.98
CA ALA A 121 -6.46 -6.33 -9.92
C ALA A 121 -5.15 -5.82 -9.33
N ALA A 122 -5.16 -4.69 -8.64
CA ALA A 122 -3.97 -4.13 -7.99
C ALA A 122 -3.44 -5.01 -6.86
N ILE A 123 -4.33 -5.65 -6.09
CA ILE A 123 -3.94 -6.57 -5.01
C ILE A 123 -3.34 -7.85 -5.58
N CYS A 124 -3.93 -8.39 -6.65
CA CYS A 124 -3.49 -9.64 -7.27
C CYS A 124 -2.29 -9.48 -8.19
N GLY A 125 -2.09 -8.31 -8.73
CA GLY A 125 -1.04 -8.02 -9.69
C GLY A 125 0.26 -7.57 -9.14
#